data_dc3cc4ddd9f6612b6c6a474bd8f05858
#
_entry.id   dc3cc4ddd9f6612b6c6a474bd8f05858
#
_cell.length_a   1.000
_cell.length_b   1.000
_cell.length_c   1.000
_cell.angle_alpha   90.00
_cell.angle_beta   90.00
_cell.angle_gamma   90.00
#
_symmetry.space_group_name_H-M   'P 1'
#
loop_
_entity.id
_entity.type
_entity.pdbx_description
1 polymer ?
#
loop_
_entity_poly.entity_id
_entity_poly.type
_entity_poly.pdbx_seq_one_letter_code
_entity_poly.pdbx_strand_id
1 'polypeptide(L)'
;MSLFQAEDITVSYLRAGVRTTLLSGASFSLEAGGVYDLVGPSGSVKSTLLRVCARMLARDGGELFLDGAPSSSFEPVQWRRRVCLVPQQPALVGGTVRDNLLLPWTLSVNAGSAPPADGDFERLLEAADLHDVELGRNAAQLSGGQAARVALLRAFATRPRVLLLDEVDAALDDESARAVGRLTKSLVDDRMACLRIRHRAADGVACGTFSLRDGALSYASRADADGEGTRS
;
A
#
# COMPACT_ATOMS: atom_id res chain seq x y z
N MET A 1 -2.99 -19.62 -4.95
CA MET A 1 -4.35 -19.12 -4.61
C MET A 1 -4.22 -17.63 -4.38
N SER A 2 -5.07 -16.85 -5.05
CA SER A 2 -5.04 -15.40 -4.93
C SER A 2 -5.35 -14.98 -3.49
N LEU A 3 -4.51 -14.10 -2.92
CA LEU A 3 -4.70 -13.57 -1.57
C LEU A 3 -5.78 -12.49 -1.54
N PHE A 4 -5.76 -11.61 -2.55
CA PHE A 4 -6.70 -10.52 -2.69
C PHE A 4 -7.24 -10.48 -4.12
N GLN A 5 -8.55 -10.24 -4.27
CA GLN A 5 -9.19 -10.10 -5.57
C GLN A 5 -10.11 -8.88 -5.57
N ALA A 6 -10.09 -8.18 -6.67
CA ALA A 6 -11.06 -7.16 -7.03
C ALA A 6 -11.75 -7.61 -8.31
N GLU A 7 -13.07 -7.69 -8.30
CA GLU A 7 -13.88 -8.18 -9.41
C GLU A 7 -14.88 -7.12 -9.83
N ASP A 8 -14.80 -6.71 -11.10
CA ASP A 8 -15.72 -5.79 -11.78
C ASP A 8 -15.95 -4.45 -11.06
N ILE A 9 -14.89 -3.92 -10.43
CA ILE A 9 -14.95 -2.68 -9.65
C ILE A 9 -15.34 -1.51 -10.54
N THR A 10 -16.49 -0.93 -10.23
CA THR A 10 -17.02 0.25 -10.91
C THR A 10 -17.18 1.39 -9.91
N VAL A 11 -16.71 2.57 -10.28
CA VAL A 11 -16.78 3.79 -9.47
C VAL A 11 -17.16 4.97 -10.34
N SER A 12 -18.14 5.74 -9.90
CA SER A 12 -18.48 7.02 -10.51
C SER A 12 -18.62 8.11 -9.45
N TYR A 13 -18.51 9.34 -9.88
CA TYR A 13 -18.82 10.49 -9.04
C TYR A 13 -19.86 11.39 -9.70
N LEU A 14 -20.63 12.08 -8.88
CA LEU A 14 -21.60 13.07 -9.33
C LEU A 14 -21.00 14.47 -9.17
N ARG A 15 -20.87 15.24 -10.27
CA ARG A 15 -20.44 16.63 -10.22
C ARG A 15 -21.38 17.50 -11.03
N ALA A 16 -21.94 18.52 -10.41
CA ALA A 16 -22.90 19.43 -11.04
C ALA A 16 -24.06 18.71 -11.78
N GLY A 17 -24.56 17.60 -11.21
CA GLY A 17 -25.64 16.80 -11.79
C GLY A 17 -25.21 15.83 -12.90
N VAL A 18 -23.91 15.82 -13.28
CA VAL A 18 -23.38 14.90 -14.28
C VAL A 18 -22.66 13.74 -13.58
N ARG A 19 -23.07 12.52 -13.89
CA ARG A 19 -22.40 11.30 -13.41
C ARG A 19 -21.23 10.98 -14.35
N THR A 20 -20.02 10.91 -13.78
CA THR A 20 -18.80 10.57 -14.52
C THR A 20 -18.24 9.27 -13.97
N THR A 21 -18.07 8.27 -14.82
CA THR A 21 -17.45 7.01 -14.44
C THR A 21 -15.93 7.16 -14.38
N LEU A 22 -15.32 6.76 -13.26
CA LEU A 22 -13.89 6.77 -13.03
C LEU A 22 -13.25 5.41 -13.31
N LEU A 23 -13.91 4.34 -12.87
CA LEU A 23 -13.51 2.95 -13.07
C LEU A 23 -14.69 2.20 -13.66
N SER A 24 -14.45 1.35 -14.64
CA SER A 24 -15.48 0.57 -15.32
C SER A 24 -15.04 -0.89 -15.40
N GLY A 25 -15.51 -1.72 -14.44
CA GLY A 25 -15.26 -3.15 -14.45
C GLY A 25 -13.80 -3.54 -14.19
N ALA A 26 -13.06 -2.77 -13.37
CA ALA A 26 -11.66 -3.08 -13.08
C ALA A 26 -11.56 -4.38 -12.26
N SER A 27 -10.83 -5.37 -12.80
CA SER A 27 -10.63 -6.67 -12.16
C SER A 27 -9.14 -7.00 -12.09
N PHE A 28 -8.67 -7.48 -10.92
CA PHE A 28 -7.30 -7.92 -10.72
C PHE A 28 -7.17 -8.80 -9.49
N SER A 29 -6.04 -9.48 -9.39
CA SER A 29 -5.69 -10.30 -8.22
C SER A 29 -4.26 -10.07 -7.79
N LEU A 30 -4.01 -10.26 -6.48
CA LEU A 30 -2.69 -10.20 -5.86
C LEU A 30 -2.42 -11.55 -5.19
N GLU A 31 -1.28 -12.15 -5.51
CA GLU A 31 -0.80 -13.36 -4.86
C GLU A 31 0.02 -13.02 -3.61
N ALA A 32 -0.01 -13.89 -2.60
CA ALA A 32 0.82 -13.75 -1.42
C ALA A 32 2.32 -13.78 -1.80
N GLY A 33 3.14 -12.98 -1.13
CA GLY A 33 4.56 -12.77 -1.47
C GLY A 33 4.79 -11.78 -2.62
N GLY A 34 3.72 -11.35 -3.32
CA GLY A 34 3.82 -10.47 -4.47
C GLY A 34 3.88 -8.98 -4.13
N VAL A 35 4.80 -8.27 -4.78
CA VAL A 35 4.80 -6.80 -4.86
C VAL A 35 4.42 -6.42 -6.28
N TYR A 36 3.41 -5.58 -6.43
CA TYR A 36 2.88 -5.16 -7.71
C TYR A 36 2.92 -3.63 -7.83
N ASP A 37 3.24 -3.14 -9.02
CA ASP A 37 3.15 -1.72 -9.32
C ASP A 37 1.85 -1.40 -10.04
N LEU A 38 1.21 -0.29 -9.69
CA LEU A 38 0.06 0.29 -10.38
C LEU A 38 0.51 1.59 -11.04
N VAL A 39 0.54 1.60 -12.36
CA VAL A 39 0.98 2.73 -13.16
C VAL A 39 -0.16 3.29 -14.01
N GLY A 40 0.01 4.50 -14.51
CA GLY A 40 -0.97 5.17 -15.37
C GLY A 40 -0.79 6.68 -15.33
N PRO A 41 -1.47 7.45 -16.19
CA PRO A 41 -1.35 8.91 -16.26
C PRO A 41 -1.61 9.60 -14.92
N SER A 42 -0.99 10.75 -14.68
CA SER A 42 -1.29 11.62 -13.55
C SER A 42 -2.74 12.08 -13.61
N GLY A 43 -3.41 12.16 -12.44
CA GLY A 43 -4.84 12.44 -12.38
C GLY A 43 -5.71 11.24 -12.76
N SER A 44 -5.11 10.10 -13.10
CA SER A 44 -5.85 8.85 -13.23
C SER A 44 -6.38 8.40 -11.86
N VAL A 45 -7.40 7.57 -11.88
CA VAL A 45 -8.12 7.14 -10.68
C VAL A 45 -7.37 6.07 -9.85
N LYS A 46 -6.02 6.02 -9.92
CA LYS A 46 -5.20 5.03 -9.20
C LYS A 46 -5.43 5.08 -7.68
N SER A 47 -5.31 6.27 -7.08
CA SER A 47 -5.58 6.46 -5.64
C SER A 47 -7.03 6.16 -5.28
N THR A 48 -7.99 6.41 -6.22
CA THR A 48 -9.39 6.02 -6.06
C THR A 48 -9.52 4.51 -5.95
N LEU A 49 -8.84 3.75 -6.83
CA LEU A 49 -8.84 2.28 -6.78
C LEU A 49 -8.28 1.77 -5.45
N LEU A 50 -7.14 2.30 -4.96
CA LEU A 50 -6.59 1.91 -3.67
C LEU A 50 -7.56 2.20 -2.51
N ARG A 51 -8.22 3.37 -2.52
CA ARG A 51 -9.21 3.73 -1.49
C ARG A 51 -10.43 2.83 -1.52
N VAL A 52 -10.87 2.39 -2.69
CA VAL A 52 -11.94 1.39 -2.83
C VAL A 52 -11.49 0.04 -2.29
N CYS A 53 -10.29 -0.43 -2.63
CA CYS A 53 -9.72 -1.67 -2.11
C CYS A 53 -9.62 -1.65 -0.57
N ALA A 54 -9.26 -0.51 0.02
CA ALA A 54 -9.23 -0.33 1.48
C ALA A 54 -10.61 -0.09 2.10
N ARG A 55 -11.72 -0.07 1.33
CA ARG A 55 -13.07 0.31 1.78
C ARG A 55 -13.11 1.68 2.48
N MET A 56 -12.30 2.61 1.99
CA MET A 56 -12.33 4.03 2.38
C MET A 56 -13.18 4.87 1.43
N LEU A 57 -13.49 4.32 0.25
CA LEU A 57 -14.40 4.90 -0.73
C LEU A 57 -15.40 3.81 -1.15
N ALA A 58 -16.67 4.19 -1.29
CA ALA A 58 -17.70 3.29 -1.80
C ALA A 58 -17.48 3.02 -3.30
N ARG A 59 -17.83 1.82 -3.72
CA ARG A 59 -17.94 1.42 -5.13
C ARG A 59 -19.39 1.37 -5.56
N ASP A 60 -19.66 1.58 -6.84
CA ASP A 60 -21.01 1.44 -7.43
C ASP A 60 -21.32 -0.01 -7.79
N GLY A 61 -20.30 -0.81 -8.12
CA GLY A 61 -20.44 -2.22 -8.49
C GLY A 61 -19.16 -3.00 -8.24
N GLY A 62 -19.27 -4.32 -8.42
CA GLY A 62 -18.19 -5.27 -8.19
C GLY A 62 -18.04 -5.73 -6.74
N GLU A 63 -17.08 -6.62 -6.48
CA GLU A 63 -16.78 -7.12 -5.13
C GLU A 63 -15.27 -7.23 -4.89
N LEU A 64 -14.90 -7.18 -3.62
CA LEU A 64 -13.53 -7.40 -3.14
C LEU A 64 -13.49 -8.65 -2.29
N PHE A 65 -12.43 -9.44 -2.47
CA PHE A 65 -12.23 -10.66 -1.70
C PHE A 65 -10.87 -10.66 -1.03
N LEU A 66 -10.80 -11.20 0.16
CA LEU A 66 -9.57 -11.46 0.90
C LEU A 66 -9.58 -12.90 1.40
N ASP A 67 -8.56 -13.69 1.03
CA ASP A 67 -8.49 -15.11 1.30
C ASP A 67 -9.79 -15.86 0.85
N GLY A 68 -10.38 -15.45 -0.27
CA GLY A 68 -11.62 -15.98 -0.83
C GLY A 68 -12.91 -15.52 -0.13
N ALA A 69 -12.83 -14.76 0.97
CA ALA A 69 -14.00 -14.24 1.67
C ALA A 69 -14.38 -12.85 1.13
N PRO A 70 -15.67 -12.59 0.81
CA PRO A 70 -16.09 -11.30 0.27
C PRO A 70 -15.95 -10.18 1.32
N SER A 71 -15.66 -8.97 0.86
CA SER A 71 -15.44 -7.81 1.74
C SER A 71 -16.67 -7.47 2.59
N SER A 72 -17.85 -7.82 2.12
CA SER A 72 -19.13 -7.65 2.84
C SER A 72 -19.22 -8.51 4.12
N SER A 73 -18.45 -9.59 4.23
CA SER A 73 -18.39 -10.45 5.44
C SER A 73 -17.54 -9.87 6.57
N PHE A 74 -16.84 -8.75 6.33
CA PHE A 74 -15.99 -8.10 7.33
C PHE A 74 -16.60 -6.77 7.77
N GLU A 75 -16.50 -6.47 9.05
CA GLU A 75 -16.71 -5.11 9.54
C GLU A 75 -15.68 -4.17 8.89
N PRO A 76 -16.04 -2.91 8.54
CA PRO A 76 -15.13 -1.99 7.83
C PRO A 76 -13.78 -1.78 8.53
N VAL A 77 -13.76 -1.75 9.86
CA VAL A 77 -12.50 -1.56 10.60
C VAL A 77 -11.64 -2.81 10.57
N GLN A 78 -12.25 -4.02 10.58
CA GLN A 78 -11.57 -5.30 10.46
C GLN A 78 -10.96 -5.47 9.07
N TRP A 79 -11.67 -5.03 8.04
CA TRP A 79 -11.15 -5.02 6.68
C TRP A 79 -9.92 -4.11 6.57
N ARG A 80 -10.02 -2.84 7.01
CA ARG A 80 -8.92 -1.86 6.94
C ARG A 80 -7.69 -2.25 7.76
N ARG A 81 -7.83 -3.06 8.81
CA ARG A 81 -6.72 -3.66 9.52
C ARG A 81 -5.97 -4.66 8.65
N ARG A 82 -6.68 -5.43 7.82
CA ARG A 82 -6.11 -6.46 6.93
C ARG A 82 -5.65 -5.91 5.59
N VAL A 83 -6.38 -4.93 5.06
CA VAL A 83 -6.08 -4.23 3.80
C VAL A 83 -5.73 -2.79 4.15
N CYS A 84 -4.45 -2.56 4.43
CA CYS A 84 -3.95 -1.31 5.00
C CYS A 84 -3.48 -0.37 3.89
N LEU A 85 -4.00 0.85 3.88
CA LEU A 85 -3.57 1.93 2.98
C LEU A 85 -2.60 2.87 3.67
N VAL A 86 -1.43 3.06 3.05
CA VAL A 86 -0.45 4.11 3.40
C VAL A 86 -0.59 5.24 2.38
N PRO A 87 -1.00 6.44 2.81
CA PRO A 87 -1.23 7.55 1.90
C PRO A 87 0.08 8.19 1.43
N GLN A 88 0.01 8.96 0.36
CA GLN A 88 1.12 9.67 -0.26
C GLN A 88 1.91 10.56 0.72
N GLN A 89 1.20 11.28 1.58
CA GLN A 89 1.84 12.08 2.63
C GLN A 89 1.88 11.28 3.93
N PRO A 90 3.07 11.07 4.53
CA PRO A 90 3.19 10.38 5.80
C PRO A 90 2.52 11.19 6.91
N ALA A 91 1.42 10.67 7.45
CA ALA A 91 0.70 11.30 8.56
C ALA A 91 1.28 10.79 9.90
N LEU A 92 2.39 11.36 10.36
CA LEU A 92 2.88 11.12 11.71
C LEU A 92 2.14 12.04 12.71
N VAL A 93 1.82 11.48 13.87
CA VAL A 93 1.23 12.26 14.98
C VAL A 93 2.34 12.89 15.82
N GLY A 94 2.01 13.95 16.57
CA GLY A 94 2.94 14.54 17.54
C GLY A 94 3.38 13.51 18.59
N GLY A 95 4.63 13.66 19.07
CA GLY A 95 5.25 12.73 19.99
C GLY A 95 6.50 12.09 19.41
N THR A 96 6.90 10.95 19.92
CA THR A 96 8.11 10.22 19.54
C THR A 96 7.87 9.27 18.35
N VAL A 97 8.96 8.74 17.80
CA VAL A 97 8.91 7.64 16.83
C VAL A 97 8.19 6.43 17.43
N ARG A 98 8.48 6.09 18.70
CA ARG A 98 7.81 5.01 19.43
C ARG A 98 6.30 5.22 19.51
N ASP A 99 5.85 6.43 19.84
CA ASP A 99 4.41 6.76 19.92
C ASP A 99 3.73 6.55 18.57
N ASN A 100 4.40 6.92 17.49
CA ASN A 100 3.90 6.69 16.13
C ASN A 100 3.83 5.21 15.76
N LEU A 101 4.84 4.42 16.09
CA LEU A 101 4.85 2.97 15.84
C LEU A 101 3.79 2.24 16.68
N LEU A 102 3.52 2.70 17.90
CA LEU A 102 2.50 2.15 18.81
C LEU A 102 1.07 2.63 18.50
N LEU A 103 0.90 3.69 17.69
CA LEU A 103 -0.41 4.28 17.41
C LEU A 103 -1.49 3.25 17.02
N PRO A 104 -1.22 2.21 16.20
CA PRO A 104 -2.24 1.21 15.85
C PRO A 104 -2.85 0.51 17.07
N TRP A 105 -2.09 0.32 18.17
CA TRP A 105 -2.56 -0.37 19.38
C TRP A 105 -3.40 0.52 20.29
N THR A 106 -3.47 1.81 20.04
CA THR A 106 -4.45 2.69 20.67
C THR A 106 -5.86 2.55 20.10
N LEU A 107 -6.00 1.86 18.96
CA LEU A 107 -7.28 1.64 18.28
C LEU A 107 -7.95 0.37 18.80
N SER A 108 -9.26 0.44 19.03
CA SER A 108 -10.06 -0.67 19.57
C SER A 108 -9.99 -1.96 18.76
N VAL A 109 -9.79 -1.86 17.44
CA VAL A 109 -9.65 -3.02 16.54
C VAL A 109 -8.41 -3.88 16.88
N ASN A 110 -7.42 -3.32 17.56
CA ASN A 110 -6.19 -4.00 17.99
C ASN A 110 -6.15 -4.27 19.51
N ALA A 111 -7.18 -3.93 20.27
CA ALA A 111 -7.21 -4.04 21.73
C ALA A 111 -6.95 -5.48 22.25
N GLY A 112 -7.20 -6.51 21.44
CA GLY A 112 -6.94 -7.92 21.78
C GLY A 112 -5.54 -8.44 21.45
N SER A 113 -4.64 -7.59 20.88
CA SER A 113 -3.28 -7.98 20.50
C SER A 113 -2.25 -7.17 21.29
N ALA A 114 -1.23 -7.86 21.80
CA ALA A 114 -0.10 -7.17 22.43
C ALA A 114 0.69 -6.38 21.37
N PRO A 115 1.14 -5.15 21.65
CA PRO A 115 2.04 -4.43 20.78
C PRO A 115 3.40 -5.15 20.70
N PRO A 116 4.16 -4.97 19.62
CA PRO A 116 5.56 -5.39 19.57
C PRO A 116 6.38 -4.76 20.71
N ALA A 117 7.41 -5.46 21.19
CA ALA A 117 8.36 -4.90 22.14
C ALA A 117 9.25 -3.84 21.47
N ASP A 118 9.89 -2.98 22.26
CA ASP A 118 10.80 -1.95 21.75
C ASP A 118 11.92 -2.54 20.89
N GLY A 119 12.50 -3.68 21.27
CA GLY A 119 13.50 -4.37 20.46
C GLY A 119 12.99 -4.91 19.11
N ASP A 120 11.68 -5.14 18.96
CA ASP A 120 11.08 -5.45 17.64
C ASP A 120 11.03 -4.19 16.78
N PHE A 121 10.68 -3.05 17.35
CA PHE A 121 10.67 -1.77 16.65
C PHE A 121 12.09 -1.32 16.26
N GLU A 122 13.08 -1.53 17.12
CA GLU A 122 14.49 -1.25 16.80
C GLU A 122 14.96 -2.08 15.61
N ARG A 123 14.64 -3.37 15.57
CA ARG A 123 14.92 -4.22 14.38
C ARG A 123 14.22 -3.74 13.13
N LEU A 124 12.99 -3.23 13.24
CA LEU A 124 12.27 -2.65 12.09
C LEU A 124 12.92 -1.35 11.62
N LEU A 125 13.38 -0.49 12.53
CA LEU A 125 14.11 0.74 12.17
C LEU A 125 15.44 0.39 11.48
N GLU A 126 16.17 -0.59 11.98
CA GLU A 126 17.40 -1.07 11.36
C GLU A 126 17.15 -1.63 9.94
N ALA A 127 16.13 -2.49 9.78
CA ALA A 127 15.72 -3.01 8.47
C ALA A 127 15.27 -1.93 7.47
N ALA A 128 14.87 -0.76 7.98
CA ALA A 128 14.47 0.40 7.20
C ALA A 128 15.62 1.38 6.89
N ASP A 129 16.89 1.01 7.15
CA ASP A 129 18.06 1.89 7.05
C ASP A 129 17.88 3.19 7.89
N LEU A 130 17.28 3.09 9.08
CA LEU A 130 17.02 4.19 10.02
C LEU A 130 17.94 4.08 11.26
N HIS A 131 19.23 3.80 11.04
CA HIS A 131 20.21 3.56 12.09
C HIS A 131 20.45 4.78 13.00
N ASP A 132 20.16 5.98 12.50
CA ASP A 132 20.27 7.26 13.21
C ASP A 132 18.97 7.69 13.91
N VAL A 133 17.91 6.87 13.84
CA VAL A 133 16.59 7.18 14.38
C VAL A 133 16.29 6.33 15.60
N GLU A 134 16.41 6.96 16.77
CA GLU A 134 16.03 6.34 18.04
C GLU A 134 14.51 6.38 18.27
N LEU A 135 13.98 5.41 19.00
CA LEU A 135 12.55 5.34 19.36
C LEU A 135 12.07 6.58 20.13
N GLY A 136 12.93 7.17 20.96
CA GLY A 136 12.66 8.38 21.73
C GLY A 136 12.72 9.69 20.92
N ARG A 137 13.20 9.66 19.67
CA ARG A 137 13.31 10.86 18.82
C ARG A 137 11.96 11.46 18.52
N ASN A 138 11.87 12.80 18.61
CA ASN A 138 10.64 13.51 18.23
C ASN A 138 10.35 13.32 16.72
N ALA A 139 9.16 12.82 16.41
CA ALA A 139 8.75 12.54 15.02
C ALA A 139 8.73 13.79 14.11
N ALA A 140 8.54 14.98 14.69
CA ALA A 140 8.58 16.24 13.93
C ALA A 140 10.01 16.62 13.44
N GLN A 141 11.05 15.95 13.94
CA GLN A 141 12.45 16.18 13.55
C GLN A 141 12.93 15.21 12.47
N LEU A 142 12.07 14.33 12.00
CA LEU A 142 12.39 13.39 10.92
C LEU A 142 12.43 14.11 9.57
N SER A 143 13.38 13.71 8.71
CA SER A 143 13.33 14.09 7.30
C SER A 143 12.11 13.47 6.61
N GLY A 144 11.73 13.99 5.44
CA GLY A 144 10.61 13.42 4.67
C GLY A 144 10.78 11.92 4.39
N GLY A 145 12.00 11.49 4.03
CA GLY A 145 12.32 10.08 3.79
C GLY A 145 12.27 9.22 5.06
N GLN A 146 12.75 9.74 6.20
CA GLN A 146 12.64 9.07 7.50
C GLN A 146 11.16 8.93 7.92
N ALA A 147 10.38 10.01 7.80
CA ALA A 147 8.96 10.01 8.12
C ALA A 147 8.15 9.02 7.27
N ALA A 148 8.43 8.94 5.96
CA ALA A 148 7.81 7.97 5.07
C ALA A 148 8.11 6.52 5.49
N ARG A 149 9.38 6.22 5.83
CA ARG A 149 9.78 4.88 6.29
C ARG A 149 9.14 4.53 7.64
N VAL A 150 9.10 5.46 8.60
CA VAL A 150 8.41 5.24 9.89
C VAL A 150 6.91 5.01 9.69
N ALA A 151 6.25 5.75 8.80
CA ALA A 151 4.84 5.54 8.48
C ALA A 151 4.59 4.16 7.84
N LEU A 152 5.49 3.70 6.96
CA LEU A 152 5.44 2.37 6.37
C LEU A 152 5.63 1.28 7.44
N LEU A 153 6.63 1.43 8.32
CA LEU A 153 6.86 0.51 9.44
C LEU A 153 5.65 0.43 10.38
N ARG A 154 5.02 1.56 10.69
CA ARG A 154 3.78 1.61 11.50
C ARG A 154 2.65 0.78 10.88
N ALA A 155 2.45 0.90 9.56
CA ALA A 155 1.44 0.12 8.86
C ALA A 155 1.80 -1.37 8.86
N PHE A 156 3.06 -1.70 8.59
CA PHE A 156 3.56 -3.08 8.57
C PHE A 156 3.51 -3.75 9.94
N ALA A 157 3.79 -3.03 11.02
CA ALA A 157 3.83 -3.58 12.38
C ALA A 157 2.51 -4.25 12.80
N THR A 158 1.38 -3.86 12.18
CA THR A 158 0.08 -4.52 12.38
C THR A 158 -0.07 -5.83 11.60
N ARG A 159 0.92 -6.21 10.79
CA ARG A 159 0.94 -7.39 9.91
C ARG A 159 -0.33 -7.49 9.06
N PRO A 160 -0.60 -6.52 8.18
CA PRO A 160 -1.74 -6.58 7.28
C PRO A 160 -1.55 -7.72 6.27
N ARG A 161 -2.65 -8.19 5.70
CA ARG A 161 -2.61 -9.16 4.59
C ARG A 161 -2.29 -8.48 3.26
N VAL A 162 -2.77 -7.26 3.09
CA VAL A 162 -2.52 -6.45 1.89
C VAL A 162 -2.04 -5.07 2.31
N LEU A 163 -0.93 -4.64 1.74
CA LEU A 163 -0.38 -3.30 1.90
C LEU A 163 -0.60 -2.52 0.62
N LEU A 164 -1.33 -1.42 0.71
CA LEU A 164 -1.61 -0.52 -0.41
C LEU A 164 -0.80 0.75 -0.21
N LEU A 165 0.10 1.08 -1.14
CA LEU A 165 1.00 2.24 -1.04
C LEU A 165 0.63 3.27 -2.10
N ASP A 166 0.10 4.42 -1.68
CA ASP A 166 -0.30 5.51 -2.55
C ASP A 166 0.84 6.52 -2.70
N GLU A 167 1.70 6.32 -3.70
CA GLU A 167 2.81 7.23 -4.06
C GLU A 167 3.75 7.59 -2.89
N VAL A 168 4.03 6.67 -1.98
CA VAL A 168 4.79 6.95 -0.75
C VAL A 168 6.24 7.40 -0.98
N ASP A 169 6.76 7.23 -2.20
CA ASP A 169 8.10 7.62 -2.63
C ASP A 169 8.13 8.85 -3.55
N ALA A 170 6.98 9.45 -3.90
CA ALA A 170 6.89 10.50 -4.92
C ALA A 170 7.64 11.79 -4.58
N ALA A 171 7.63 12.20 -3.30
CA ALA A 171 8.28 13.42 -2.82
C ALA A 171 9.70 13.19 -2.26
N LEU A 172 10.26 11.98 -2.40
CA LEU A 172 11.55 11.62 -1.86
C LEU A 172 12.67 11.80 -2.89
N ASP A 173 13.90 12.02 -2.42
CA ASP A 173 15.09 11.88 -3.24
C ASP A 173 15.28 10.42 -3.70
N ASP A 174 16.18 10.21 -4.65
CA ASP A 174 16.35 8.87 -5.26
C ASP A 174 16.89 7.82 -4.29
N GLU A 175 17.69 8.22 -3.31
CA GLU A 175 18.23 7.31 -2.30
C GLU A 175 17.13 6.88 -1.34
N SER A 176 16.37 7.81 -0.79
CA SER A 176 15.23 7.55 0.07
C SER A 176 14.14 6.73 -0.64
N ALA A 177 13.87 7.00 -1.92
CA ALA A 177 12.92 6.22 -2.71
C ALA A 177 13.38 4.77 -2.91
N ARG A 178 14.67 4.55 -3.18
CA ARG A 178 15.25 3.20 -3.26
C ARG A 178 15.20 2.48 -1.91
N ALA A 179 15.44 3.18 -0.80
CA ALA A 179 15.32 2.61 0.54
C ALA A 179 13.88 2.15 0.84
N VAL A 180 12.87 2.95 0.49
CA VAL A 180 11.45 2.54 0.59
C VAL A 180 11.16 1.30 -0.26
N GLY A 181 11.72 1.21 -1.48
CA GLY A 181 11.57 0.04 -2.35
C GLY A 181 12.17 -1.22 -1.72
N ARG A 182 13.42 -1.15 -1.23
CA ARG A 182 14.09 -2.28 -0.54
C ARG A 182 13.31 -2.70 0.70
N LEU A 183 12.90 -1.74 1.52
CA LEU A 183 12.08 -1.98 2.70
C LEU A 183 10.77 -2.70 2.35
N THR A 184 10.04 -2.19 1.35
CA THR A 184 8.79 -2.83 0.90
C THR A 184 9.03 -4.30 0.53
N LYS A 185 10.11 -4.59 -0.22
CA LYS A 185 10.46 -5.96 -0.60
C LYS A 185 10.80 -6.84 0.61
N SER A 186 11.52 -6.30 1.60
CA SER A 186 11.90 -7.07 2.80
C SER A 186 10.75 -7.34 3.75
N LEU A 187 9.71 -6.47 3.72
CA LEU A 187 8.56 -6.59 4.59
C LEU A 187 7.47 -7.53 4.06
N VAL A 188 7.39 -7.71 2.72
CA VAL A 188 6.39 -8.59 2.09
C VAL A 188 6.86 -10.03 2.19
N ASP A 189 6.19 -10.80 3.04
CA ASP A 189 6.39 -12.23 3.25
C ASP A 189 5.35 -13.07 2.48
N ASP A 190 5.40 -14.39 2.64
CA ASP A 190 4.51 -15.36 2.01
C ASP A 190 3.03 -15.28 2.45
N ARG A 191 2.69 -14.34 3.34
CA ARG A 191 1.32 -14.10 3.83
C ARG A 191 0.78 -12.74 3.45
N MET A 192 1.59 -11.88 2.87
CA MET A 192 1.26 -10.51 2.52
C MET A 192 1.38 -10.28 1.02
N ALA A 193 0.56 -9.40 0.46
CA ALA A 193 0.76 -8.82 -0.86
C ALA A 193 0.87 -7.30 -0.75
N CYS A 194 1.56 -6.68 -1.70
CA CYS A 194 1.68 -5.22 -1.78
C CYS A 194 1.30 -4.72 -3.17
N LEU A 195 0.46 -3.69 -3.23
CA LEU A 195 0.15 -2.93 -4.45
C LEU A 195 0.61 -1.49 -4.26
N ARG A 196 1.52 -1.02 -5.13
CA ARG A 196 2.13 0.32 -5.03
C ARG A 196 1.74 1.17 -6.23
N ILE A 197 1.27 2.39 -6.00
CA ILE A 197 1.23 3.41 -7.06
C ILE A 197 2.62 4.04 -7.15
N ARG A 198 3.20 4.03 -8.35
CA ARG A 198 4.50 4.63 -8.64
C ARG A 198 4.48 5.46 -9.91
N HIS A 199 5.24 6.56 -9.88
CA HIS A 199 5.52 7.42 -11.04
C HIS A 199 6.99 7.39 -11.46
N ARG A 200 7.84 6.65 -10.71
CA ARG A 200 9.27 6.48 -10.97
C ARG A 200 9.53 5.28 -11.88
N ALA A 201 10.72 5.25 -12.47
CA ALA A 201 11.19 4.08 -13.20
C ALA A 201 11.16 2.82 -12.34
N ALA A 202 11.05 1.66 -12.98
CA ALA A 202 11.03 0.37 -12.30
C ALA A 202 12.29 0.20 -11.43
N ASP A 203 12.08 -0.25 -10.18
CA ASP A 203 13.16 -0.49 -9.20
C ASP A 203 13.55 -1.98 -9.08
N GLY A 204 12.97 -2.83 -9.91
CA GLY A 204 13.20 -4.27 -9.89
C GLY A 204 12.54 -5.00 -8.71
N VAL A 205 11.70 -4.33 -7.91
CA VAL A 205 11.01 -4.92 -6.74
C VAL A 205 9.71 -5.62 -7.14
N ALA A 206 8.94 -5.01 -8.05
CA ALA A 206 7.65 -5.56 -8.48
C ALA A 206 7.81 -6.86 -9.28
N CYS A 207 6.93 -7.83 -9.02
CA CYS A 207 6.79 -9.07 -9.79
C CYS A 207 5.86 -8.91 -10.99
N GLY A 208 5.05 -7.83 -11.02
CA GLY A 208 4.17 -7.49 -12.13
C GLY A 208 3.67 -6.06 -12.03
N THR A 209 3.12 -5.57 -13.13
CA THR A 209 2.64 -4.20 -13.26
C THR A 209 1.22 -4.18 -13.78
N PHE A 210 0.34 -3.50 -13.07
CA PHE A 210 -0.99 -3.13 -13.53
C PHE A 210 -0.94 -1.74 -14.16
N SER A 211 -1.45 -1.60 -15.37
CA SER A 211 -1.55 -0.31 -16.07
C SER A 211 -3.01 0.13 -16.13
N LEU A 212 -3.31 1.28 -15.53
CA LEU A 212 -4.64 1.86 -15.51
C LEU A 212 -4.73 2.99 -16.55
N ARG A 213 -5.56 2.81 -17.59
CA ARG A 213 -5.81 3.79 -18.65
C ARG A 213 -7.30 3.85 -18.94
N ASP A 214 -7.86 5.05 -19.00
CA ASP A 214 -9.26 5.30 -19.35
C ASP A 214 -10.27 4.45 -18.56
N GLY A 215 -9.96 4.21 -17.26
CA GLY A 215 -10.78 3.41 -16.35
C GLY A 215 -10.66 1.90 -16.53
N ALA A 216 -9.85 1.43 -17.49
CA ALA A 216 -9.56 0.03 -17.72
C ALA A 216 -8.20 -0.37 -17.16
N LEU A 217 -8.09 -1.61 -16.65
CA LEU A 217 -6.88 -2.17 -16.08
C LEU A 217 -6.32 -3.27 -16.98
N SER A 218 -5.01 -3.24 -17.23
CA SER A 218 -4.26 -4.32 -17.89
C SER A 218 -3.12 -4.78 -16.99
N TYR A 219 -2.65 -6.01 -17.18
CA TYR A 219 -1.58 -6.61 -16.40
C TYR A 219 -0.44 -7.09 -17.29
N ALA A 220 0.78 -6.85 -16.87
CA ALA A 220 2.00 -7.44 -17.44
C ALA A 220 2.83 -8.07 -16.32
N SER A 221 3.21 -9.33 -16.47
CA SER A 221 4.15 -9.96 -15.55
C SER A 221 5.57 -9.46 -15.84
N ARG A 222 6.45 -9.51 -14.85
CA ARG A 222 7.85 -9.17 -15.05
C ARG A 222 8.53 -10.12 -16.04
N ALA A 223 8.15 -11.39 -16.05
CA ALA A 223 8.68 -12.39 -16.98
C ALA A 223 8.37 -12.04 -18.44
N ASP A 224 7.21 -11.41 -18.70
CA ASP A 224 6.83 -10.97 -20.04
C ASP A 224 7.63 -9.74 -20.48
N ALA A 225 7.92 -8.82 -19.54
CA ALA A 225 8.68 -7.59 -19.82
C ALA A 225 10.16 -7.86 -20.15
N ASP A 226 10.77 -8.85 -19.51
CA ASP A 226 12.16 -9.25 -19.76
C ASP A 226 12.30 -10.06 -21.08
N GLY A 227 11.21 -10.63 -21.61
CA GLY A 227 11.18 -11.43 -22.86
C GLY A 227 11.11 -10.62 -24.16
N GLU A 228 10.61 -9.39 -24.14
CA GLU A 228 10.52 -8.52 -25.31
C GLU A 228 11.84 -7.81 -25.67
N GLY A 229 12.80 -7.73 -24.74
CA GLY A 229 14.11 -7.09 -24.94
C GLY A 229 15.13 -7.93 -25.72
N THR A 230 14.83 -9.19 -26.10
CA THR A 230 15.82 -10.11 -26.74
C THR A 230 15.52 -10.42 -28.22
N ARG A 231 14.60 -9.67 -28.84
CA ARG A 231 14.34 -9.77 -30.29
C ARG A 231 14.62 -8.43 -30.99
N SER A 232 15.87 -8.13 -31.19
CA SER A 232 16.34 -7.10 -32.13
C SER A 232 17.65 -7.58 -32.78
#